data_4127d59abc327949c32fe296e5dc17c1
#
_entry.id   4127d59abc327949c32fe296e5dc17c1
#
_cell.length_a   1.000
_cell.length_b   1.000
_cell.length_c   1.000
_cell.angle_alpha   90.00
_cell.angle_beta   90.00
_cell.angle_gamma   90.00
#
_symmetry.space_group_name_H-M   'P 1'
#
loop_
_entity.id
_entity.type
_entity.pdbx_description
1 polymer ?
#
loop_
_entity_poly.entity_id
_entity_poly.type
_entity_poly.pdbx_seq_one_letter_code
_entity_poly.pdbx_strand_id
1 'polypeptide(L)'
;LTRITNPMKEHTDNNFRPLSPKYLEEFATYQQRLIAVFRGISEVIRTGDFTHAEKYSAEGKWLKKEMSNLRRLQTHRLQEDAENIKVAFVYLNLIQESHELLSEVRNVLRGSEKFFIDQQEA
;
A
#
# COMPACT_ATOMS: atom_id res chain seq x y z
N LEU A 1 26.89 21.25 12.37
CA LEU A 1 26.12 20.13 12.92
C LEU A 1 24.80 19.96 12.22
N THR A 2 24.10 21.06 12.00
CA THR A 2 22.88 21.03 11.23
C THR A 2 23.11 20.59 9.80
N ARG A 3 24.29 20.85 9.27
CA ARG A 3 24.65 20.41 7.92
C ARG A 3 24.90 18.92 7.82
N ILE A 4 25.30 18.29 8.90
CA ILE A 4 25.53 16.85 8.91
C ILE A 4 24.21 16.09 8.79
N THR A 5 23.16 16.63 9.39
CA THR A 5 21.83 16.04 9.27
C THR A 5 21.13 16.39 7.96
N ASN A 6 21.53 17.50 7.34
CA ASN A 6 20.91 17.98 6.11
C ASN A 6 20.95 16.99 4.95
N PRO A 7 22.05 16.29 4.67
CA PRO A 7 22.05 15.33 3.57
C PRO A 7 21.01 14.24 3.71
N MET A 8 20.83 13.71 4.92
CA MET A 8 19.77 12.72 5.15
C MET A 8 18.39 13.32 5.04
N LYS A 9 18.22 14.52 5.58
CA LYS A 9 16.94 15.22 5.50
C LYS A 9 16.63 15.59 4.05
N GLU A 10 17.59 16.08 3.31
CA GLU A 10 17.41 16.40 1.89
C GLU A 10 17.09 15.17 1.08
N HIS A 11 17.72 14.05 1.36
CA HIS A 11 17.46 12.79 0.70
C HIS A 11 16.04 12.32 0.99
N THR A 12 15.62 12.42 2.23
CA THR A 12 14.25 12.06 2.64
C THR A 12 13.24 13.01 2.00
N ASP A 13 13.50 14.31 2.05
CA ASP A 13 12.64 15.30 1.43
C ASP A 13 12.56 15.11 -0.09
N ASN A 14 13.67 14.77 -0.73
CA ASN A 14 13.72 14.51 -2.16
C ASN A 14 12.97 13.24 -2.54
N ASN A 15 12.87 12.28 -1.64
CA ASN A 15 12.08 11.08 -1.86
C ASN A 15 10.57 11.34 -1.77
N PHE A 16 10.18 12.35 -0.99
CA PHE A 16 8.77 12.74 -0.86
C PHE A 16 8.38 13.88 -1.79
N ARG A 17 9.25 14.89 -1.92
CA ARG A 17 9.00 16.03 -2.79
C ARG A 17 8.91 15.69 -4.27
N PRO A 18 9.71 14.72 -4.78
CA PRO A 18 9.64 14.41 -6.21
C PRO A 18 8.27 13.91 -6.66
N LEU A 19 7.44 13.44 -5.73
CA LEU A 19 6.10 13.07 -6.13
C LEU A 19 5.35 14.35 -6.49
N SER A 20 5.00 14.45 -7.77
CA SER A 20 4.27 15.61 -8.25
C SER A 20 2.92 15.71 -7.55
N PRO A 21 2.34 16.91 -7.44
CA PRO A 21 0.99 17.06 -6.88
C PRO A 21 -0.02 16.12 -7.53
N LYS A 22 0.13 15.87 -8.83
CA LYS A 22 -0.72 14.96 -9.57
C LYS A 22 -0.66 13.54 -9.00
N TYR A 23 0.55 13.04 -8.75
CA TYR A 23 0.75 11.69 -8.19
C TYR A 23 0.22 11.62 -6.75
N LEU A 24 0.47 12.65 -5.96
CA LEU A 24 0.00 12.72 -4.58
C LEU A 24 -1.53 12.69 -4.52
N GLU A 25 -2.19 13.46 -5.36
CA GLU A 25 -3.65 13.49 -5.43
C GLU A 25 -4.21 12.15 -5.88
N GLU A 26 -3.59 11.55 -6.90
CA GLU A 26 -4.02 10.27 -7.42
C GLU A 26 -3.90 9.18 -6.37
N PHE A 27 -2.78 9.12 -5.68
CA PHE A 27 -2.56 8.10 -4.65
C PHE A 27 -3.38 8.36 -3.40
N ALA A 28 -3.59 9.63 -3.04
CA ALA A 28 -4.39 10.00 -1.87
C ALA A 28 -5.80 9.42 -1.92
N THR A 29 -6.35 9.26 -3.11
CA THR A 29 -7.65 8.63 -3.32
C THR A 29 -7.70 7.22 -2.71
N TYR A 30 -6.59 6.49 -2.77
CA TYR A 30 -6.50 5.13 -2.27
C TYR A 30 -5.89 5.03 -0.89
N GLN A 31 -5.09 6.00 -0.50
CA GLN A 31 -4.30 5.95 0.73
C GLN A 31 -5.15 5.73 1.98
N GLN A 32 -6.24 6.47 2.11
CA GLN A 32 -7.11 6.33 3.27
C GLN A 32 -7.78 4.96 3.31
N ARG A 33 -8.16 4.43 2.17
CA ARG A 33 -8.74 3.09 2.06
C ARG A 33 -7.73 2.01 2.41
N LEU A 34 -6.48 2.19 1.96
CA LEU A 34 -5.39 1.29 2.31
C LEU A 34 -5.18 1.23 3.82
N ILE A 35 -5.12 2.41 4.45
CA ILE A 35 -4.94 2.52 5.90
C ILE A 35 -6.11 1.86 6.62
N ALA A 36 -7.33 2.10 6.16
CA ALA A 36 -8.53 1.53 6.77
C ALA A 36 -8.52 0.00 6.70
N VAL A 37 -8.13 -0.57 5.56
CA VAL A 37 -8.03 -2.02 5.40
C VAL A 37 -6.95 -2.59 6.32
N PHE A 38 -5.77 -1.97 6.34
CA PHE A 38 -4.67 -2.45 7.19
C PHE A 38 -5.03 -2.40 8.67
N ARG A 39 -5.67 -1.32 9.10
CA ARG A 39 -6.14 -1.19 10.49
C ARG A 39 -7.23 -2.21 10.81
N GLY A 40 -8.17 -2.37 9.89
CA GLY A 40 -9.26 -3.33 10.07
C GLY A 40 -8.75 -4.75 10.20
N ILE A 41 -7.83 -5.16 9.32
CA ILE A 41 -7.23 -6.50 9.35
C ILE A 41 -6.41 -6.69 10.63
N SER A 42 -5.61 -5.69 11.01
CA SER A 42 -4.84 -5.74 12.24
C SER A 42 -5.73 -5.92 13.46
N GLU A 43 -6.83 -5.21 13.51
CA GLU A 43 -7.78 -5.30 14.61
C GLU A 43 -8.44 -6.68 14.67
N VAL A 44 -8.84 -7.21 13.51
CA VAL A 44 -9.42 -8.57 13.43
C VAL A 44 -8.44 -9.60 13.96
N ILE A 45 -7.18 -9.53 13.56
CA ILE A 45 -6.16 -10.48 14.01
C ILE A 45 -5.90 -10.31 15.50
N ARG A 46 -5.83 -9.08 15.99
CA ARG A 46 -5.55 -8.79 17.39
C ARG A 46 -6.64 -9.29 18.32
N THR A 47 -7.90 -9.10 17.92
CA THR A 47 -9.06 -9.47 18.78
C THR A 47 -9.54 -10.89 18.55
N GLY A 48 -9.21 -11.49 17.41
CA GLY A 48 -9.74 -12.79 17.04
C GLY A 48 -11.20 -12.74 16.60
N ASP A 49 -11.75 -11.56 16.43
CA ASP A 49 -13.13 -11.37 15.98
C ASP A 49 -13.16 -11.21 14.47
N PHE A 50 -13.56 -12.27 13.78
CA PHE A 50 -13.57 -12.33 12.32
C PHE A 50 -14.91 -11.93 11.70
N THR A 51 -15.78 -11.28 12.46
CA THR A 51 -17.11 -10.87 12.00
C THR A 51 -17.04 -10.02 10.73
N HIS A 52 -16.06 -9.11 10.67
CA HIS A 52 -15.90 -8.20 9.51
C HIS A 52 -14.74 -8.58 8.60
N ALA A 53 -14.16 -9.77 8.80
CA ALA A 53 -13.00 -10.21 8.03
C ALA A 53 -13.26 -10.21 6.52
N GLU A 54 -14.43 -10.71 6.13
CA GLU A 54 -14.82 -10.80 4.72
C GLU A 54 -14.92 -9.41 4.07
N LYS A 55 -15.43 -8.44 4.82
CA LYS A 55 -15.54 -7.05 4.36
C LYS A 55 -14.15 -6.49 4.04
N TYR A 56 -13.20 -6.66 4.94
CA TYR A 56 -11.83 -6.16 4.74
C TYR A 56 -11.12 -6.93 3.63
N SER A 57 -11.36 -8.22 3.53
CA SER A 57 -10.80 -9.04 2.45
C SER A 57 -11.30 -8.58 1.09
N ALA A 58 -12.60 -8.30 0.97
CA ALA A 58 -13.20 -7.81 -0.28
C ALA A 58 -12.65 -6.43 -0.65
N GLU A 59 -12.55 -5.52 0.31
CA GLU A 59 -12.00 -4.19 0.10
C GLU A 59 -10.53 -4.28 -0.31
N GLY A 60 -9.77 -5.15 0.33
CA GLY A 60 -8.37 -5.40 -0.01
C GLY A 60 -8.21 -5.94 -1.42
N LYS A 61 -9.10 -6.82 -1.83
CA LYS A 61 -9.10 -7.37 -3.19
C LYS A 61 -9.35 -6.27 -4.22
N TRP A 62 -10.29 -5.39 -3.95
CA TRP A 62 -10.60 -4.25 -4.82
C TRP A 62 -9.41 -3.31 -4.93
N LEU A 63 -8.81 -2.96 -3.79
CA LEU A 63 -7.63 -2.10 -3.76
C LEU A 63 -6.44 -2.72 -4.50
N LYS A 64 -6.25 -4.01 -4.36
CA LYS A 64 -5.20 -4.75 -5.06
C LYS A 64 -5.38 -4.65 -6.56
N LYS A 65 -6.62 -4.78 -7.04
CA LYS A 65 -6.95 -4.62 -8.45
C LYS A 65 -6.68 -3.20 -8.93
N GLU A 66 -7.03 -2.20 -8.11
CA GLU A 66 -6.77 -0.80 -8.42
C GLU A 66 -5.26 -0.51 -8.47
N MET A 67 -4.48 -1.11 -7.58
CA MET A 67 -3.02 -0.97 -7.61
C MET A 67 -2.44 -1.60 -8.88
N SER A 68 -2.97 -2.73 -9.33
CA SER A 68 -2.55 -3.35 -10.59
C SER A 68 -2.84 -2.45 -11.79
N ASN A 69 -4.01 -1.82 -11.81
CA ASN A 69 -4.38 -0.89 -12.87
C ASN A 69 -3.49 0.35 -12.85
N LEU A 70 -3.24 0.88 -11.66
CA LEU A 70 -2.39 2.05 -11.47
C LEU A 70 -0.94 1.75 -11.88
N ARG A 71 -0.46 0.54 -11.58
CA ARG A 71 0.88 0.10 -11.98
C ARG A 71 1.01 0.09 -13.51
N ARG A 72 0.01 -0.42 -14.21
CA ARG A 72 0.00 -0.43 -15.67
C ARG A 72 0.02 0.98 -16.23
N LEU A 73 -0.79 1.85 -15.68
CA LEU A 73 -0.83 3.25 -16.09
C LEU A 73 0.52 3.92 -15.86
N GLN A 74 1.11 3.71 -14.70
CA GLN A 74 2.39 4.32 -14.36
C GLN A 74 3.54 3.77 -15.20
N THR A 75 3.52 2.49 -15.50
CA THR A 75 4.52 1.89 -16.40
C THR A 75 4.45 2.53 -17.78
N HIS A 76 3.24 2.81 -18.25
CA HIS A 76 3.02 3.47 -19.53
C HIS A 76 3.54 4.91 -19.50
N ARG A 77 3.28 5.62 -18.41
CA ARG A 77 3.77 7.00 -18.22
C ARG A 77 5.30 7.07 -18.21
N LEU A 78 5.97 6.05 -17.67
CA LEU A 78 7.42 5.98 -17.65
C LEU A 78 8.01 6.00 -19.06
N GLN A 79 7.32 5.41 -20.01
CA GLN A 79 7.78 5.37 -21.39
C GLN A 79 7.61 6.71 -22.10
N GLU A 80 6.68 7.53 -21.64
CA GLU A 80 6.35 8.80 -22.27
C GLU A 80 7.06 10.00 -21.65
N ASP A 81 7.37 9.95 -20.35
CA ASP A 81 7.92 11.09 -19.62
C ASP A 81 9.36 10.84 -19.21
N ALA A 82 10.28 11.20 -20.13
CA ALA A 82 11.70 11.04 -19.88
C ALA A 82 12.28 12.06 -18.90
N GLU A 83 11.62 13.21 -18.71
CA GLU A 83 12.17 14.28 -17.87
C GLU A 83 12.08 13.98 -16.38
N ASN A 84 11.05 13.26 -15.97
CA ASN A 84 10.80 12.97 -14.53
C ASN A 84 10.83 11.47 -14.26
N ILE A 85 11.72 10.76 -14.91
CA ILE A 85 11.77 9.30 -14.83
C ILE A 85 12.02 8.82 -13.39
N LYS A 86 12.86 9.53 -12.66
CA LYS A 86 13.18 9.16 -11.26
C LYS A 86 11.95 9.25 -10.36
N VAL A 87 11.19 10.34 -10.50
CA VAL A 87 9.95 10.56 -9.75
C VAL A 87 8.93 9.50 -10.12
N ALA A 88 8.82 9.21 -11.42
CA ALA A 88 7.89 8.20 -11.91
C ALA A 88 8.24 6.80 -11.40
N PHE A 89 9.53 6.48 -11.26
CA PHE A 89 9.97 5.22 -10.66
C PHE A 89 9.64 5.12 -9.18
N VAL A 90 9.84 6.21 -8.43
CA VAL A 90 9.49 6.24 -6.99
C VAL A 90 8.00 5.96 -6.81
N TYR A 91 7.18 6.57 -7.64
CA TYR A 91 5.74 6.36 -7.59
C TYR A 91 5.37 4.92 -7.96
N LEU A 92 6.01 4.37 -9.00
CA LEU A 92 5.79 2.98 -9.40
C LEU A 92 6.13 2.02 -8.26
N ASN A 93 7.24 2.26 -7.57
CA ASN A 93 7.64 1.44 -6.42
C ASN A 93 6.61 1.52 -5.29
N LEU A 94 6.09 2.71 -5.01
CA LEU A 94 5.05 2.88 -4.00
C LEU A 94 3.81 2.05 -4.34
N ILE A 95 3.38 2.07 -5.60
CA ILE A 95 2.23 1.31 -6.07
C ILE A 95 2.49 -0.20 -5.92
N GLN A 96 3.67 -0.66 -6.33
CA GLN A 96 4.03 -2.08 -6.26
C GLN A 96 4.12 -2.57 -4.83
N GLU A 97 4.72 -1.79 -3.95
CA GLU A 97 4.81 -2.13 -2.53
C GLU A 97 3.44 -2.19 -1.87
N SER A 98 2.56 -1.26 -2.22
CA SER A 98 1.19 -1.26 -1.73
C SER A 98 0.44 -2.51 -2.19
N HIS A 99 0.63 -2.91 -3.43
CA HIS A 99 0.02 -4.13 -3.98
C HIS A 99 0.51 -5.37 -3.23
N GLU A 100 1.82 -5.47 -3.03
CA GLU A 100 2.42 -6.60 -2.32
C GLU A 100 1.95 -6.67 -0.86
N LEU A 101 1.91 -5.52 -0.19
CA LEU A 101 1.48 -5.46 1.19
C LEU A 101 0.02 -5.89 1.33
N LEU A 102 -0.85 -5.49 0.40
CA LEU A 102 -2.23 -5.95 0.37
C LEU A 102 -2.32 -7.47 0.25
N SER A 103 -1.49 -8.06 -0.61
CA SER A 103 -1.44 -9.51 -0.76
C SER A 103 -1.03 -10.20 0.54
N GLU A 104 0.01 -9.67 1.18
CA GLU A 104 0.55 -10.23 2.43
C GLU A 104 -0.46 -10.15 3.57
N VAL A 105 -1.09 -8.99 3.77
CA VAL A 105 -2.05 -8.84 4.89
C VAL A 105 -3.30 -9.70 4.67
N ARG A 106 -3.73 -9.87 3.42
CA ARG A 106 -4.84 -10.75 3.12
C ARG A 106 -4.51 -12.21 3.39
N ASN A 107 -3.28 -12.62 3.06
CA ASN A 107 -2.80 -13.97 3.36
C ASN A 107 -2.73 -14.21 4.87
N VAL A 108 -2.23 -13.22 5.61
CA VAL A 108 -2.17 -13.30 7.08
C VAL A 108 -3.58 -13.40 7.66
N LEU A 109 -4.52 -12.63 7.13
CA LEU A 109 -5.92 -12.67 7.57
C LEU A 109 -6.52 -14.06 7.37
N ARG A 110 -6.33 -14.65 6.18
CA ARG A 110 -6.83 -15.98 5.87
C ARG A 110 -6.21 -17.05 6.75
N GLY A 111 -4.90 -16.97 6.95
CA GLY A 111 -4.17 -17.91 7.81
C GLY A 111 -4.63 -17.82 9.25
N SER A 112 -4.84 -16.62 9.75
CA SER A 112 -5.31 -16.38 11.11
C SER A 112 -6.73 -16.89 11.30
N GLU A 113 -7.61 -16.65 10.35
CA GLU A 113 -8.98 -17.13 10.39
C GLU A 113 -9.02 -18.66 10.39
N LYS A 114 -8.26 -19.30 9.52
CA LYS A 114 -8.18 -20.75 9.46
C LYS A 114 -7.65 -21.34 10.77
N PHE A 115 -6.59 -20.75 11.30
CA PHE A 115 -6.02 -21.18 12.57
C PHE A 115 -7.04 -21.10 13.72
N PHE A 116 -7.80 -20.00 13.76
CA PHE A 116 -8.82 -19.77 14.78
C PHE A 116 -9.94 -20.80 14.66
N ILE A 117 -10.41 -21.09 13.45
CA ILE A 117 -11.45 -22.08 13.20
C ILE A 117 -10.95 -23.48 13.61
N ASP A 118 -9.74 -23.85 13.22
CA ASP A 118 -9.15 -25.15 13.56
C ASP A 118 -9.04 -25.33 15.08
N GLN A 119 -8.71 -24.27 15.81
CA GLN A 119 -8.65 -24.32 17.27
C GLN A 119 -10.02 -24.52 17.91
N GLN A 120 -11.06 -23.93 17.36
CA GLN A 120 -12.42 -24.09 17.86
C GLN A 120 -12.95 -25.49 17.63
N GLU A 121 -12.53 -26.13 16.53
CA GLU A 121 -12.95 -27.50 16.21
C GLU A 121 -12.18 -28.56 17.02
N ALA A 122 -11.02 -28.16 17.51
CA ALA A 122 -10.25 -29.06 18.36
C ALA A 122 -10.81 -29.12 19.75
#